data_d433a896c97abed5fefd8f19690de85c
#
_entry.id   d433a896c97abed5fefd8f19690de85c
#
_cell.length_a   1.000
_cell.length_b   1.000
_cell.length_c   1.000
_cell.angle_alpha   90.00
_cell.angle_beta   90.00
_cell.angle_gamma   90.00
#
_symmetry.space_group_name_H-M   'P 1'
#
loop_
_entity.id
_entity.type
_entity.pdbx_description
1 polymer ?
#
loop_
_entity_poly.entity_id
_entity_poly.type
_entity_poly.pdbx_seq_one_letter_code
_entity_poly.pdbx_strand_id
1 'polypeptide(L)'
;MSLKVGLLVGREWSFPPAFIDEVNGRAAGVRAEYVKLGGTRMDDPGEYAVIVDRISHEVPYYRSYLKAAVLEGTAVINNPFMWTADDKFFESVLATKLGVASPKTVVLPNKDYVPGIIHDESLRNLIFPLDWEALVDYVGLPCVLKDAHGGGWKEVHICHTMEELWHAYDQSGLLTMVLQEFIEWDQYVR
;
A
#
# COMPACT_ATOMS: atom_id res chain seq x y z
N MET A 1 -3.24 4.96 -36.30
CA MET A 1 -3.76 5.52 -35.00
C MET A 1 -2.60 5.63 -34.04
N SER A 2 -2.50 6.74 -33.32
CA SER A 2 -1.48 6.91 -32.27
C SER A 2 -1.89 6.08 -31.04
N LEU A 3 -0.94 5.34 -30.45
CA LEU A 3 -1.16 4.66 -29.17
C LEU A 3 -1.23 5.66 -28.04
N LYS A 4 -2.21 5.53 -27.15
CA LYS A 4 -2.35 6.39 -25.98
C LYS A 4 -1.73 5.74 -24.75
N VAL A 5 -0.96 6.55 -23.99
CA VAL A 5 -0.44 6.22 -22.69
C VAL A 5 -1.07 7.17 -21.66
N GLY A 6 -1.80 6.62 -20.73
CA GLY A 6 -2.45 7.37 -19.66
C GLY A 6 -1.59 7.44 -18.39
N LEU A 7 -1.52 8.61 -17.74
CA LEU A 7 -0.95 8.75 -16.41
C LEU A 7 -2.07 8.98 -15.40
N LEU A 8 -2.19 8.10 -14.44
CA LEU A 8 -3.10 8.20 -13.31
C LEU A 8 -2.26 8.46 -12.05
N VAL A 9 -2.19 9.72 -11.62
CA VAL A 9 -1.19 10.19 -10.65
C VAL A 9 -1.81 11.06 -9.57
N GLY A 10 -1.12 11.15 -8.44
CA GLY A 10 -1.49 11.99 -7.29
C GLY A 10 -0.76 13.33 -7.29
N ARG A 11 -0.14 13.65 -6.14
CA ARG A 11 0.53 14.94 -5.90
C ARG A 11 1.97 15.01 -6.45
N GLU A 12 2.21 14.40 -7.57
CA GLU A 12 3.54 14.40 -8.19
C GLU A 12 3.67 15.54 -9.20
N TRP A 13 4.66 16.39 -9.01
CA TRP A 13 4.83 17.60 -9.80
C TRP A 13 5.99 17.53 -10.81
N SER A 14 6.93 16.62 -10.66
CA SER A 14 8.12 16.51 -11.51
C SER A 14 8.00 15.41 -12.57
N PHE A 15 7.76 14.17 -12.14
CA PHE A 15 7.73 13.02 -13.04
C PHE A 15 6.61 13.10 -14.11
N PRO A 16 5.33 13.35 -13.78
CA PRO A 16 4.28 13.25 -14.77
C PRO A 16 4.41 14.25 -15.93
N PRO A 17 4.64 15.56 -15.70
CA PRO A 17 4.83 16.48 -16.82
C PRO A 17 6.07 16.14 -17.63
N ALA A 18 7.20 15.82 -17.01
CA ALA A 18 8.43 15.46 -17.72
C ALA A 18 8.26 14.20 -18.59
N PHE A 19 7.52 13.20 -18.08
CA PHE A 19 7.20 11.99 -18.85
C PHE A 19 6.31 12.31 -20.07
N ILE A 20 5.27 13.12 -19.89
CA ILE A 20 4.36 13.52 -20.97
C ILE A 20 5.13 14.30 -22.04
N ASP A 21 5.96 15.27 -21.65
CA ASP A 21 6.75 16.08 -22.56
C ASP A 21 7.75 15.22 -23.36
N GLU A 22 8.44 14.30 -22.69
CA GLU A 22 9.41 13.41 -23.32
C GLU A 22 8.74 12.46 -24.33
N VAL A 23 7.65 11.79 -23.93
CA VAL A 23 6.94 10.87 -24.83
C VAL A 23 6.38 11.60 -26.04
N ASN A 24 5.75 12.73 -25.82
CA ASN A 24 5.13 13.51 -26.91
C ASN A 24 6.19 14.18 -27.80
N GLY A 25 7.32 14.59 -27.24
CA GLY A 25 8.45 15.18 -27.98
C GLY A 25 9.13 14.23 -28.94
N ARG A 26 9.09 12.91 -28.65
CA ARG A 26 9.68 11.89 -29.53
C ARG A 26 8.90 11.69 -30.84
N ALA A 27 7.65 12.11 -30.94
CA ALA A 27 6.80 12.00 -32.11
C ALA A 27 6.76 10.56 -32.73
N ALA A 28 6.86 9.51 -31.90
CA ALA A 28 7.04 8.11 -32.29
C ALA A 28 5.71 7.35 -32.46
N GLY A 29 4.61 8.03 -32.77
CA GLY A 29 3.29 7.42 -32.89
C GLY A 29 2.63 7.04 -31.55
N VAL A 30 3.18 7.53 -30.42
CA VAL A 30 2.67 7.36 -29.08
C VAL A 30 2.36 8.73 -28.49
N ARG A 31 1.25 8.85 -27.76
CA ARG A 31 0.86 10.06 -27.07
C ARG A 31 0.61 9.77 -25.59
N ALA A 32 1.25 10.52 -24.71
CA ALA A 32 1.03 10.48 -23.28
C ALA A 32 0.15 11.66 -22.85
N GLU A 33 -0.77 11.39 -21.90
CA GLU A 33 -1.66 12.38 -21.32
C GLU A 33 -2.12 11.96 -19.92
N TYR A 34 -2.64 12.90 -19.12
CA TYR A 34 -3.30 12.54 -17.87
C TYR A 34 -4.62 11.84 -18.14
N VAL A 35 -4.87 10.72 -17.46
CA VAL A 35 -6.18 10.07 -17.47
C VAL A 35 -7.20 10.98 -16.80
N LYS A 36 -8.32 11.22 -17.46
CA LYS A 36 -9.43 12.00 -16.94
C LYS A 36 -10.65 11.10 -16.81
N LEU A 37 -11.15 10.95 -15.58
CA LEU A 37 -12.24 10.06 -15.24
C LEU A 37 -13.39 10.83 -14.61
N GLY A 38 -14.58 10.53 -15.05
CA GLY A 38 -15.85 10.90 -14.43
C GLY A 38 -16.55 9.66 -13.88
N GLY A 39 -17.86 9.52 -14.09
CA GLY A 39 -18.53 8.25 -13.87
C GLY A 39 -18.15 7.27 -14.97
N THR A 40 -17.58 6.12 -14.62
CA THR A 40 -17.14 5.10 -15.56
C THR A 40 -18.23 4.04 -15.74
N ARG A 41 -18.62 3.77 -16.96
CA ARG A 41 -19.59 2.74 -17.30
C ARG A 41 -18.88 1.42 -17.56
N MET A 42 -19.54 0.30 -17.28
CA MET A 42 -18.97 -1.03 -17.49
C MET A 42 -18.76 -1.39 -18.96
N ASP A 43 -19.40 -0.65 -19.89
CA ASP A 43 -19.32 -0.83 -21.34
C ASP A 43 -18.48 0.26 -22.02
N ASP A 44 -17.79 1.12 -21.26
CA ASP A 44 -16.87 2.11 -21.81
C ASP A 44 -15.64 1.39 -22.40
N PRO A 45 -15.35 1.60 -23.71
CA PRO A 45 -14.17 1.02 -24.31
C PRO A 45 -12.90 1.65 -23.71
N GLY A 46 -11.88 0.84 -23.51
CA GLY A 46 -10.57 1.33 -23.09
C GLY A 46 -9.95 2.25 -24.16
N GLU A 47 -9.53 3.44 -23.77
CA GLU A 47 -8.87 4.39 -24.68
C GLU A 47 -7.35 4.24 -24.69
N TYR A 48 -6.78 3.65 -23.67
CA TYR A 48 -5.35 3.61 -23.44
C TYR A 48 -4.77 2.23 -23.74
N ALA A 49 -3.67 2.20 -24.47
CA ALA A 49 -2.87 0.99 -24.62
C ALA A 49 -2.10 0.66 -23.32
N VAL A 50 -1.65 1.71 -22.64
CA VAL A 50 -0.93 1.60 -21.36
C VAL A 50 -1.44 2.66 -20.40
N ILE A 51 -1.60 2.32 -19.12
CA ILE A 51 -1.80 3.28 -18.04
C ILE A 51 -0.70 3.10 -17.01
N VAL A 52 -0.04 4.20 -16.63
CA VAL A 52 0.89 4.24 -15.50
C VAL A 52 0.11 4.71 -14.27
N ASP A 53 -0.10 3.77 -13.35
CA ASP A 53 -0.82 4.02 -12.09
C ASP A 53 0.15 4.32 -10.94
N ARG A 54 -0.08 5.44 -10.27
CA ARG A 54 0.70 5.88 -9.12
C ARG A 54 -0.17 6.38 -7.96
N ILE A 55 -1.49 6.13 -8.00
CA ILE A 55 -2.43 6.68 -7.02
C ILE A 55 -3.56 5.73 -6.61
N SER A 56 -3.81 4.66 -7.34
CA SER A 56 -4.98 3.81 -7.06
C SER A 56 -4.90 3.08 -5.71
N HIS A 57 -3.72 3.00 -5.11
CA HIS A 57 -3.53 2.51 -3.74
C HIS A 57 -4.24 3.40 -2.70
N GLU A 58 -4.33 4.72 -2.94
CA GLU A 58 -5.03 5.67 -2.07
C GLU A 58 -6.51 5.87 -2.47
N VAL A 59 -6.86 5.64 -3.75
CA VAL A 59 -8.19 5.97 -4.28
C VAL A 59 -8.87 4.74 -4.88
N PRO A 60 -9.74 4.03 -4.11
CA PRO A 60 -10.39 2.80 -4.55
C PRO A 60 -11.19 2.93 -5.85
N TYR A 61 -11.78 4.10 -6.13
CA TYR A 61 -12.46 4.39 -7.39
C TYR A 61 -11.54 4.17 -8.61
N TYR A 62 -10.32 4.69 -8.56
CA TYR A 62 -9.35 4.51 -9.64
C TYR A 62 -8.97 3.04 -9.83
N ARG A 63 -8.86 2.30 -8.74
CA ARG A 63 -8.56 0.86 -8.81
C ARG A 63 -9.67 0.07 -9.49
N SER A 64 -10.93 0.41 -9.24
CA SER A 64 -12.06 -0.22 -9.92
C SER A 64 -12.01 0.02 -11.44
N TYR A 65 -11.74 1.25 -11.86
CA TYR A 65 -11.54 1.58 -13.26
C TYR A 65 -10.36 0.80 -13.88
N LEU A 66 -9.21 0.79 -13.22
CA LEU A 66 -8.01 0.11 -13.72
C LEU A 66 -8.21 -1.40 -13.88
N LYS A 67 -8.93 -2.03 -12.96
CA LYS A 67 -9.27 -3.46 -13.09
C LYS A 67 -10.14 -3.73 -14.32
N ALA A 68 -11.12 -2.88 -14.59
CA ALA A 68 -11.93 -2.97 -15.82
C ALA A 68 -11.06 -2.74 -17.06
N ALA A 69 -10.22 -1.70 -17.05
CA ALA A 69 -9.31 -1.41 -18.17
C ALA A 69 -8.36 -2.56 -18.51
N VAL A 70 -7.86 -3.28 -17.50
CA VAL A 70 -7.04 -4.50 -17.74
C VAL A 70 -7.83 -5.59 -18.44
N LEU A 71 -9.10 -5.79 -18.09
CA LEU A 71 -9.95 -6.78 -18.76
C LEU A 71 -10.22 -6.42 -20.23
N GLU A 72 -10.24 -5.12 -20.55
CA GLU A 72 -10.36 -4.59 -21.91
C GLU A 72 -9.02 -4.55 -22.68
N GLY A 73 -7.94 -5.06 -22.08
CA GLY A 73 -6.64 -5.21 -22.73
C GLY A 73 -5.65 -4.07 -22.51
N THR A 74 -5.97 -3.09 -21.69
CA THR A 74 -5.01 -2.04 -21.27
C THR A 74 -3.90 -2.65 -20.40
N ALA A 75 -2.64 -2.41 -20.74
CA ALA A 75 -1.52 -2.74 -19.86
C ALA A 75 -1.43 -1.71 -18.72
N VAL A 76 -1.54 -2.13 -17.48
CA VAL A 76 -1.43 -1.24 -16.32
C VAL A 76 -0.14 -1.48 -15.55
N ILE A 77 0.65 -0.45 -15.42
CA ILE A 77 1.85 -0.37 -14.58
C ILE A 77 1.46 0.46 -13.35
N ASN A 78 1.58 -0.03 -12.30
CA ASN A 78 1.43 -1.02 -11.32
C ASN A 78 0.10 -1.81 -11.45
N ASN A 79 0.18 -3.11 -11.49
CA ASN A 79 -0.99 -3.96 -11.74
C ASN A 79 -2.03 -3.83 -10.61
N PRO A 80 -3.28 -3.43 -10.90
CA PRO A 80 -4.30 -3.18 -9.88
C PRO A 80 -4.81 -4.43 -9.16
N PHE A 81 -4.48 -5.63 -9.66
CA PHE A 81 -4.78 -6.90 -9.00
C PHE A 81 -3.66 -7.35 -8.04
N MET A 82 -2.45 -6.81 -8.22
CA MET A 82 -1.25 -7.11 -7.41
C MET A 82 -1.03 -6.03 -6.35
N TRP A 83 -2.01 -5.78 -5.51
CA TRP A 83 -1.98 -4.71 -4.52
C TRP A 83 -1.26 -5.06 -3.22
N THR A 84 -0.17 -5.77 -3.35
CA THR A 84 0.64 -6.22 -2.23
C THR A 84 1.88 -5.35 -1.98
N ALA A 85 2.16 -4.42 -2.88
CA ALA A 85 3.32 -3.52 -2.75
C ALA A 85 3.24 -2.54 -1.56
N ASP A 86 2.04 -2.35 -0.99
CA ASP A 86 1.84 -1.49 0.17
C ASP A 86 1.54 -2.29 1.45
N ASP A 87 1.65 -3.62 1.40
CA ASP A 87 1.48 -4.50 2.56
C ASP A 87 2.86 -4.83 3.17
N LYS A 88 3.22 -4.08 4.21
CA LYS A 88 4.53 -4.19 4.87
C LYS A 88 4.81 -5.57 5.48
N PHE A 89 3.77 -6.29 5.90
CA PHE A 89 3.95 -7.63 6.41
C PHE A 89 4.29 -8.59 5.27
N PHE A 90 3.53 -8.55 4.19
CA PHE A 90 3.82 -9.36 2.99
C PHE A 90 5.20 -9.05 2.43
N GLU A 91 5.57 -7.76 2.32
CA GLU A 91 6.89 -7.33 1.85
C GLU A 91 8.02 -7.92 2.72
N SER A 92 7.88 -7.87 4.05
CA SER A 92 8.87 -8.43 4.98
C SER A 92 9.01 -9.95 4.82
N VAL A 93 7.88 -10.65 4.69
CA VAL A 93 7.86 -12.11 4.45
C VAL A 93 8.51 -12.46 3.11
N LEU A 94 8.16 -11.71 2.04
CA LEU A 94 8.72 -11.94 0.71
C LEU A 94 10.22 -11.65 0.67
N ALA A 95 10.66 -10.54 1.24
CA ALA A 95 12.08 -10.18 1.33
C ALA A 95 12.89 -11.28 2.02
N THR A 96 12.42 -11.72 3.18
CA THR A 96 13.06 -12.82 3.93
C THR A 96 13.12 -14.10 3.09
N LYS A 97 12.02 -14.45 2.42
CA LYS A 97 11.95 -15.65 1.56
C LYS A 97 12.90 -15.58 0.36
N LEU A 98 13.18 -14.40 -0.13
CA LEU A 98 14.14 -14.16 -1.21
C LEU A 98 15.59 -14.00 -0.71
N GLY A 99 15.84 -14.17 0.57
CA GLY A 99 17.18 -14.07 1.18
C GLY A 99 17.63 -12.61 1.40
N VAL A 100 16.72 -11.66 1.34
CA VAL A 100 16.99 -10.25 1.68
C VAL A 100 16.78 -10.07 3.19
N ALA A 101 17.77 -9.48 3.86
CA ALA A 101 17.66 -9.17 5.28
C ALA A 101 16.47 -8.24 5.54
N SER A 102 15.60 -8.65 6.44
CA SER A 102 14.39 -7.90 6.81
C SER A 102 14.23 -7.93 8.33
N PRO A 103 13.79 -6.84 8.96
CA PRO A 103 13.48 -6.84 10.38
C PRO A 103 12.41 -7.88 10.72
N LYS A 104 12.49 -8.49 11.90
CA LYS A 104 11.42 -9.34 12.41
C LYS A 104 10.12 -8.55 12.44
N THR A 105 9.07 -9.10 11.86
CA THR A 105 7.81 -8.39 11.66
C THR A 105 6.63 -9.28 12.05
N VAL A 106 5.68 -8.70 12.77
CA VAL A 106 4.39 -9.30 13.14
C VAL A 106 3.27 -8.42 12.60
N VAL A 107 2.26 -8.99 11.99
CA VAL A 107 1.01 -8.27 11.71
C VAL A 107 0.05 -8.46 12.87
N LEU A 108 -0.56 -7.36 13.33
CA LEU A 108 -1.51 -7.36 14.44
C LEU A 108 -2.94 -7.24 13.92
N PRO A 109 -3.91 -7.92 14.54
CA PRO A 109 -5.32 -7.63 14.29
C PRO A 109 -5.62 -6.15 14.52
N ASN A 110 -6.68 -5.64 13.91
CA ASN A 110 -7.13 -4.28 14.20
C ASN A 110 -7.58 -4.17 15.65
N LYS A 111 -7.34 -3.03 16.28
CA LYS A 111 -7.84 -2.76 17.63
C LYS A 111 -9.37 -2.65 17.65
N ASP A 112 -9.90 -1.93 16.68
CA ASP A 112 -11.34 -1.73 16.50
C ASP A 112 -11.80 -2.18 15.11
N TYR A 113 -13.10 -2.36 14.98
CA TYR A 113 -13.73 -2.80 13.74
C TYR A 113 -14.90 -1.88 13.38
N VAL A 114 -15.26 -1.84 12.10
CA VAL A 114 -16.39 -1.06 11.60
C VAL A 114 -17.71 -1.52 12.25
N PRO A 115 -18.70 -0.63 12.41
CA PRO A 115 -20.02 -0.99 12.94
C PRO A 115 -20.63 -2.19 12.20
N GLY A 116 -21.17 -3.14 12.94
CA GLY A 116 -21.73 -4.39 12.41
C GLY A 116 -20.79 -5.58 12.52
N ILE A 117 -19.50 -5.38 12.82
CA ILE A 117 -18.60 -6.46 13.23
C ILE A 117 -18.78 -6.71 14.73
N ILE A 118 -19.33 -7.86 15.08
CA ILE A 118 -19.53 -8.31 16.46
C ILE A 118 -18.40 -9.28 16.80
N HIS A 119 -17.62 -8.97 17.85
CA HIS A 119 -16.40 -9.72 18.19
C HIS A 119 -16.65 -11.23 18.24
N ASP A 120 -17.58 -11.69 19.04
CA ASP A 120 -17.82 -13.13 19.27
C ASP A 120 -18.47 -13.85 18.09
N GLU A 121 -19.08 -13.12 17.16
CA GLU A 121 -19.76 -13.69 16.01
C GLU A 121 -18.93 -13.59 14.72
N SER A 122 -18.32 -12.42 14.48
CA SER A 122 -17.64 -12.11 13.23
C SER A 122 -16.14 -12.44 13.27
N LEU A 123 -15.53 -12.45 14.48
CA LEU A 123 -14.09 -12.59 14.67
C LEU A 123 -13.67 -13.94 15.29
N ARG A 124 -14.42 -14.99 14.97
CA ARG A 124 -14.22 -16.36 15.51
C ARG A 124 -12.83 -16.92 15.26
N ASN A 125 -12.10 -16.39 14.29
CA ASN A 125 -10.75 -16.84 13.93
C ASN A 125 -9.66 -16.06 14.65
N LEU A 126 -10.00 -15.03 15.41
CA LEU A 126 -9.02 -14.28 16.19
C LEU A 126 -8.85 -14.91 17.58
N ILE A 127 -7.61 -14.87 18.05
CA ILE A 127 -7.27 -15.28 19.42
C ILE A 127 -7.08 -14.01 20.23
N PHE A 128 -7.89 -13.86 21.29
CA PHE A 128 -7.79 -12.78 22.24
C PHE A 128 -7.79 -13.31 23.68
N PRO A 129 -7.08 -12.61 24.58
CA PRO A 129 -6.17 -11.49 24.34
C PRO A 129 -4.94 -11.92 23.54
N LEU A 130 -4.25 -10.97 22.91
CA LEU A 130 -2.98 -11.22 22.26
C LEU A 130 -1.90 -11.54 23.32
N ASP A 131 -1.01 -12.46 23.00
CA ASP A 131 0.17 -12.76 23.80
C ASP A 131 1.27 -11.72 23.54
N TRP A 132 1.12 -10.56 24.17
CA TRP A 132 2.01 -9.44 24.00
C TRP A 132 3.46 -9.73 24.42
N GLU A 133 3.63 -10.57 25.45
CA GLU A 133 4.97 -10.97 25.91
C GLU A 133 5.69 -11.76 24.81
N ALA A 134 5.04 -12.75 24.25
CA ALA A 134 5.61 -13.52 23.16
C ALA A 134 5.89 -12.69 21.90
N LEU A 135 5.03 -11.70 21.60
CA LEU A 135 5.24 -10.80 20.45
C LEU A 135 6.46 -9.90 20.66
N VAL A 136 6.61 -9.35 21.85
CA VAL A 136 7.76 -8.48 22.21
C VAL A 136 9.05 -9.30 22.32
N ASP A 137 8.99 -10.52 22.87
CA ASP A 137 10.15 -11.43 22.88
C ASP A 137 10.65 -11.73 21.49
N TYR A 138 9.75 -11.77 20.49
CA TYR A 138 10.11 -12.03 19.11
C TYR A 138 10.76 -10.83 18.43
N VAL A 139 10.20 -9.61 18.56
CA VAL A 139 10.69 -8.42 17.86
C VAL A 139 11.73 -7.64 18.66
N GLY A 140 11.72 -7.73 20.00
CA GLY A 140 12.57 -6.95 20.91
C GLY A 140 12.00 -5.58 21.26
N LEU A 141 12.63 -4.93 22.23
CA LEU A 141 12.43 -3.51 22.56
C LEU A 141 13.78 -2.78 22.43
N PRO A 142 13.81 -1.54 21.90
CA PRO A 142 12.65 -0.84 21.32
C PRO A 142 12.11 -1.53 20.08
N CYS A 143 10.83 -1.31 19.79
CA CYS A 143 10.18 -1.81 18.57
C CYS A 143 9.46 -0.67 17.82
N VAL A 144 9.05 -0.94 16.58
CA VAL A 144 8.29 -0.01 15.76
C VAL A 144 6.88 -0.55 15.54
N LEU A 145 5.88 0.20 15.95
CA LEU A 145 4.48 -0.03 15.59
C LEU A 145 4.09 0.93 14.48
N LYS A 146 3.56 0.42 13.36
CA LYS A 146 3.17 1.27 12.23
C LYS A 146 2.03 0.66 11.43
N ASP A 147 1.29 1.51 10.71
CA ASP A 147 0.24 1.06 9.78
C ASP A 147 0.82 0.12 8.71
N ALA A 148 0.20 -1.06 8.57
CA ALA A 148 0.61 -2.06 7.59
C ALA A 148 0.55 -1.54 6.15
N HIS A 149 -0.41 -0.66 5.85
CA HIS A 149 -0.67 -0.12 4.52
C HIS A 149 -0.33 1.38 4.37
N GLY A 150 0.07 2.03 5.45
CA GLY A 150 0.38 3.46 5.48
C GLY A 150 1.73 3.81 4.86
N GLY A 151 1.90 5.08 4.51
CA GLY A 151 3.13 5.63 3.98
C GLY A 151 3.45 7.02 4.56
N GLY A 152 4.62 7.57 4.20
CA GLY A 152 4.97 8.93 4.54
C GLY A 152 5.18 9.21 6.04
N TRP A 153 5.60 8.22 6.83
CA TRP A 153 5.83 8.31 8.28
C TRP A 153 4.58 8.63 9.11
N LYS A 154 3.40 8.46 8.55
CA LYS A 154 2.15 8.56 9.31
C LYS A 154 1.95 7.29 10.12
N GLU A 155 1.42 7.46 11.34
CA GLU A 155 1.13 6.34 12.25
C GLU A 155 2.36 5.41 12.45
N VAL A 156 3.53 6.01 12.70
CA VAL A 156 4.76 5.30 13.04
C VAL A 156 5.17 5.65 14.47
N HIS A 157 5.20 4.66 15.34
CA HIS A 157 5.51 4.80 16.76
C HIS A 157 6.73 3.95 17.10
N ILE A 158 7.77 4.57 17.68
CA ILE A 158 8.90 3.85 18.27
C ILE A 158 8.56 3.64 19.73
N CYS A 159 8.42 2.39 20.14
CA CYS A 159 8.01 2.00 21.49
C CYS A 159 9.20 1.41 22.24
N HIS A 160 9.59 2.06 23.35
CA HIS A 160 10.69 1.61 24.21
C HIS A 160 10.22 0.73 25.36
N THR A 161 8.93 0.77 25.67
CA THR A 161 8.31 -0.01 26.74
C THR A 161 7.03 -0.69 26.27
N MET A 162 6.59 -1.70 27.01
CA MET A 162 5.32 -2.36 26.77
C MET A 162 4.13 -1.39 26.91
N GLU A 163 4.21 -0.45 27.83
CA GLU A 163 3.17 0.55 28.09
C GLU A 163 3.02 1.50 26.89
N GLU A 164 4.14 1.95 26.32
CA GLU A 164 4.12 2.77 25.10
C GLU A 164 3.52 2.00 23.92
N LEU A 165 3.87 0.71 23.77
CA LEU A 165 3.33 -0.15 22.75
C LEU A 165 1.81 -0.32 22.87
N TRP A 166 1.32 -0.61 24.07
CA TRP A 166 -0.12 -0.75 24.31
C TRP A 166 -0.87 0.54 24.02
N HIS A 167 -0.31 1.68 24.48
CA HIS A 167 -0.91 2.98 24.21
C HIS A 167 -1.00 3.28 22.70
N ALA A 168 0.07 3.05 21.98
CA ALA A 168 0.08 3.25 20.51
C ALA A 168 -0.89 2.30 19.80
N TYR A 169 -0.94 1.03 20.20
CA TYR A 169 -1.89 0.07 19.63
C TYR A 169 -3.34 0.43 19.96
N ASP A 170 -3.62 0.89 21.17
CA ASP A 170 -4.97 1.30 21.57
C ASP A 170 -5.49 2.48 20.73
N GLN A 171 -4.61 3.34 20.25
CA GLN A 171 -4.92 4.47 19.38
C GLN A 171 -5.05 4.10 17.89
N SER A 172 -4.63 2.90 17.48
CA SER A 172 -4.62 2.49 16.06
C SER A 172 -6.01 2.31 15.45
N GLY A 173 -7.04 2.08 16.27
CA GLY A 173 -8.43 2.00 15.85
C GLY A 173 -8.65 0.96 14.76
N LEU A 174 -9.13 1.41 13.59
CA LEU A 174 -9.46 0.55 12.45
C LEU A 174 -8.25 0.15 11.59
N LEU A 175 -7.05 0.60 11.93
CA LEU A 175 -5.85 0.29 11.15
C LEU A 175 -5.33 -1.11 11.46
N THR A 176 -4.90 -1.81 10.42
CA THR A 176 -4.08 -3.01 10.57
C THR A 176 -2.65 -2.58 10.82
N MET A 177 -2.08 -2.97 11.96
CA MET A 177 -0.74 -2.55 12.34
C MET A 177 0.28 -3.66 12.10
N VAL A 178 1.53 -3.28 11.86
CA VAL A 178 2.68 -4.16 11.97
C VAL A 178 3.55 -3.73 13.15
N LEU A 179 3.95 -4.72 13.95
CA LEU A 179 4.96 -4.59 14.98
C LEU A 179 6.27 -5.11 14.42
N GLN A 180 7.32 -4.32 14.48
CA GLN A 180 8.58 -4.63 13.82
C GLN A 180 9.77 -4.36 14.72
N GLU A 181 10.79 -5.21 14.60
CA GLU A 181 12.10 -5.01 15.21
C GLU A 181 12.65 -3.62 14.84
N PHE A 182 13.15 -2.90 15.85
CA PHE A 182 13.82 -1.64 15.62
C PHE A 182 15.27 -1.90 15.20
N ILE A 183 15.63 -1.46 13.99
CA ILE A 183 16.98 -1.56 13.48
C ILE A 183 17.68 -0.21 13.64
N GLU A 184 18.78 -0.18 14.34
CA GLU A 184 19.67 0.97 14.35
C GLU A 184 20.43 1.06 13.01
N TRP A 185 20.51 2.25 12.46
CA TRP A 185 21.24 2.49 11.21
C TRP A 185 22.11 3.73 11.34
N ASP A 186 23.27 3.68 10.71
CA ASP A 186 24.22 4.80 10.58
C ASP A 186 24.09 5.51 9.23
N GLN A 187 23.52 4.82 8.23
CA GLN A 187 23.26 5.37 6.90
C GLN A 187 21.85 5.02 6.43
N TYR A 188 21.14 6.03 5.95
CA TYR A 188 19.86 5.87 5.31
C TYR A 188 19.98 6.21 3.81
N VAL A 189 19.64 5.24 2.96
CA VAL A 189 19.62 5.40 1.51
C VAL A 189 18.20 5.29 1.00
N ARG A 190 17.79 6.24 0.16
CA ARG A 190 16.46 6.29 -0.42
C ARG A 190 16.53 6.38 -1.94
#